data_439353d2342dcf0450dbcd812e0000c4
#
_entry.id   439353d2342dcf0450dbcd812e0000c4
#
_cell.length_a   1.000
_cell.length_b   1.000
_cell.length_c   1.000
_cell.angle_alpha   90.00
_cell.angle_beta   90.00
_cell.angle_gamma   90.00
#
_symmetry.space_group_name_H-M   'P 1'
#
loop_
_entity.id
_entity.type
_entity.pdbx_description
1 polymer ?
#
loop_
_entity_poly.entity_id
_entity_poly.type
_entity_poly.pdbx_seq_one_letter_code
_entity_poly.pdbx_strand_id
1 'polypeptide(L)'
;MMPSPDTTLIREFLGPDGPHFELLAEVDSTNSWLLDAPFSGMPASPRAVLAQTQRAGRGRRGRSWLAEPGRSLALSLAFERAGATPPAPGLSLAVGCAIAAALSEDCQGLALKWPNDLLRDGGKCGGILIESRPGGARL
;
A
#
# COMPACT_ATOMS: atom_id res chain seq x y z
N MET A 1 -4.75 -7.55 -20.88
CA MET A 1 -4.13 -8.09 -19.63
C MET A 1 -2.80 -7.39 -19.45
N MET A 2 -2.57 -6.71 -18.33
CA MET A 2 -1.25 -6.13 -18.04
C MET A 2 -0.24 -7.25 -17.76
N PRO A 3 1.01 -7.12 -18.23
CA PRO A 3 2.05 -8.07 -17.87
C PRO A 3 2.25 -8.09 -16.34
N SER A 4 2.70 -9.22 -15.82
CA SER A 4 3.10 -9.27 -14.40
C SER A 4 4.21 -8.25 -14.14
N PRO A 5 4.17 -7.56 -12.99
CA PRO A 5 5.23 -6.63 -12.62
C PRO A 5 6.59 -7.33 -12.61
N ASP A 6 7.60 -6.70 -13.21
CA ASP A 6 8.96 -7.20 -13.18
C ASP A 6 9.61 -6.91 -11.82
N THR A 7 9.71 -7.94 -11.00
CA THR A 7 10.27 -7.82 -9.65
C THR A 7 11.76 -7.46 -9.66
N THR A 8 12.48 -7.80 -10.71
CA THR A 8 13.90 -7.48 -10.85
C THR A 8 14.07 -5.97 -11.03
N LEU A 9 13.31 -5.39 -11.96
CA LEU A 9 13.32 -3.93 -12.19
C LEU A 9 12.85 -3.17 -10.96
N ILE A 10 11.81 -3.66 -10.28
CA ILE A 10 11.32 -3.01 -9.05
C ILE A 10 12.40 -3.00 -7.97
N ARG A 11 13.09 -4.12 -7.74
CA ARG A 11 14.17 -4.22 -6.74
C ARG A 11 15.37 -3.36 -7.10
N GLU A 12 15.73 -3.32 -8.37
CA GLU A 12 16.80 -2.47 -8.87
C GLU A 12 16.49 -0.98 -8.66
N PHE A 13 15.25 -0.58 -8.94
CA PHE A 13 14.79 0.80 -8.72
C PHE A 13 14.75 1.17 -7.23
N LEU A 14 14.31 0.26 -6.36
CA LEU A 14 14.25 0.50 -4.91
C LEU A 14 15.65 0.59 -4.29
N GLY A 15 16.65 -0.03 -4.90
CA GLY A 15 18.01 -0.04 -4.38
C GLY A 15 18.21 -0.89 -3.11
N PRO A 16 19.45 -0.97 -2.62
CA PRO A 16 19.80 -1.82 -1.48
C PRO A 16 19.18 -1.36 -0.14
N ASP A 17 18.91 -0.07 0.00
CA ASP A 17 18.33 0.53 1.21
C ASP A 17 16.80 0.66 1.12
N GLY A 18 16.21 0.19 0.02
CA GLY A 18 14.77 0.22 -0.20
C GLY A 18 14.00 -0.77 0.69
N PRO A 19 12.66 -0.69 0.68
CA PRO A 19 11.84 -1.62 1.43
C PRO A 19 12.04 -3.06 0.98
N HIS A 20 11.97 -3.99 1.93
CA HIS A 20 11.89 -5.41 1.59
C HIS A 20 10.60 -5.67 0.81
N PHE A 21 10.74 -5.99 -0.48
CA PHE A 21 9.63 -6.08 -1.42
C PHE A 21 9.27 -7.52 -1.76
N GLU A 22 7.98 -7.83 -1.70
CA GLU A 22 7.42 -9.11 -2.12
C GLU A 22 6.29 -8.92 -3.14
N LEU A 23 6.25 -9.80 -4.15
CA LEU A 23 5.16 -9.91 -5.11
C LEU A 23 4.40 -11.20 -4.88
N LEU A 24 3.10 -11.09 -4.64
CA LEU A 24 2.19 -12.21 -4.46
C LEU A 24 1.25 -12.32 -5.66
N ALA A 25 1.01 -13.54 -6.15
CA ALA A 25 0.01 -13.76 -7.19
C ALA A 25 -1.39 -13.49 -6.65
N GLU A 26 -1.69 -13.98 -5.45
CA GLU A 26 -2.98 -13.83 -4.79
C GLU A 26 -2.82 -13.76 -3.28
N VAL A 27 -3.68 -12.98 -2.63
CA VAL A 27 -3.76 -12.84 -1.17
C VAL A 27 -5.18 -12.41 -0.78
N ASP A 28 -5.57 -12.63 0.47
CA ASP A 28 -6.84 -12.09 0.95
C ASP A 28 -6.80 -10.56 1.03
N SER A 29 -5.77 -10.02 1.66
CA SER A 29 -5.51 -8.58 1.74
C SER A 29 -4.02 -8.33 1.97
N THR A 30 -3.42 -7.45 1.20
CA THR A 30 -2.02 -7.05 1.37
C THR A 30 -1.76 -6.42 2.74
N ASN A 31 -2.71 -5.65 3.27
CA ASN A 31 -2.62 -5.11 4.62
C ASN A 31 -2.64 -6.21 5.69
N SER A 32 -3.58 -7.17 5.59
CA SER A 32 -3.62 -8.30 6.53
C SER A 32 -2.33 -9.10 6.49
N TRP A 33 -1.85 -9.38 5.29
CA TRP A 33 -0.61 -10.14 5.11
C TRP A 33 0.58 -9.49 5.82
N LEU A 34 0.76 -8.18 5.68
CA LEU A 34 1.82 -7.44 6.38
C LEU A 34 1.58 -7.35 7.90
N LEU A 35 0.33 -7.17 8.33
CA LEU A 35 -0.01 -7.11 9.75
C LEU A 35 0.20 -8.46 10.46
N ASP A 36 0.00 -9.57 9.76
CA ASP A 36 0.11 -10.93 10.33
C ASP A 36 1.53 -11.50 10.20
N ALA A 37 2.37 -10.93 9.35
CA ALA A 37 3.73 -11.39 9.17
C ALA A 37 4.60 -11.07 10.40
N PRO A 38 5.38 -12.05 10.89
CA PRO A 38 6.30 -11.81 12.00
C PRO A 38 7.39 -10.82 11.58
N PHE A 39 7.59 -9.78 12.37
CA PHE A 39 8.70 -8.83 12.16
C PHE A 39 10.03 -9.36 12.75
N SER A 40 10.00 -10.39 13.60
CA SER A 40 11.18 -10.97 14.20
C SER A 40 12.08 -11.64 13.16
N GLY A 41 13.32 -11.20 13.09
CA GLY A 41 14.32 -11.73 12.16
C GLY A 41 14.34 -11.12 10.76
N MET A 42 13.53 -10.10 10.52
CA MET A 42 13.55 -9.33 9.27
C MET A 42 14.31 -8.01 9.44
N PRO A 43 14.83 -7.45 8.32
CA PRO A 43 15.47 -6.13 8.37
C PRO A 43 14.53 -5.08 8.96
N ALA A 44 15.06 -4.14 9.73
CA ALA A 44 14.31 -3.02 10.31
C ALA A 44 13.78 -2.01 9.25
N SER A 45 14.02 -2.27 8.00
CA SER A 45 13.55 -1.43 6.89
C SER A 45 12.05 -1.62 6.62
N PRO A 46 11.39 -0.64 5.98
CA PRO A 46 10.02 -0.78 5.57
C PRO A 46 9.80 -2.05 4.75
N ARG A 47 8.64 -2.68 4.91
CA ARG A 47 8.24 -3.83 4.10
C ARG A 47 7.18 -3.40 3.11
N ALA A 48 7.29 -3.89 1.89
CA ALA A 48 6.34 -3.64 0.82
C ALA A 48 5.81 -4.96 0.28
N VAL A 49 4.52 -5.06 0.07
CA VAL A 49 3.90 -6.18 -0.63
C VAL A 49 2.98 -5.68 -1.72
N LEU A 50 3.15 -6.24 -2.89
CA LEU A 50 2.28 -6.04 -4.05
C LEU A 50 1.57 -7.35 -4.34
N ALA A 51 0.25 -7.31 -4.53
CA ALA A 51 -0.52 -8.47 -4.96
C ALA A 51 -1.18 -8.21 -6.31
N GLN A 52 -1.20 -9.22 -7.17
CA GLN A 52 -1.93 -9.17 -8.44
C GLN A 52 -3.43 -9.30 -8.22
N THR A 53 -3.84 -10.05 -7.18
CA THR A 53 -5.24 -10.26 -6.82
C THR A 53 -5.44 -10.22 -5.32
N GLN A 54 -6.47 -9.50 -4.87
CA GLN A 54 -6.98 -9.57 -3.51
C GLN A 54 -8.37 -10.21 -3.50
N ARG A 55 -8.55 -11.27 -2.70
CA ARG A 55 -9.85 -11.96 -2.54
C ARG A 55 -10.78 -11.27 -1.54
N ALA A 56 -10.21 -10.63 -0.53
CA ALA A 56 -10.93 -9.96 0.55
C ALA A 56 -10.36 -8.56 0.83
N GLY A 57 -10.16 -7.77 -0.23
CA GLY A 57 -9.70 -6.39 -0.13
C GLY A 57 -10.62 -5.56 0.75
N ARG A 58 -10.04 -4.69 1.57
CA ARG A 58 -10.77 -3.87 2.54
C ARG A 58 -10.60 -2.39 2.28
N GLY A 59 -11.68 -1.66 2.46
CA GLY A 59 -11.71 -0.22 2.58
C GLY A 59 -12.03 0.22 4.01
N ARG A 60 -12.11 1.52 4.22
CA ARG A 60 -12.48 2.10 5.51
C ARG A 60 -13.88 1.65 5.96
N ARG A 61 -14.09 1.56 7.28
CA ARG A 61 -15.37 1.19 7.91
C ARG A 61 -15.89 -0.18 7.48
N GLY A 62 -14.97 -1.12 7.22
CA GLY A 62 -15.33 -2.49 6.84
C GLY A 62 -15.93 -2.65 5.44
N ARG A 63 -15.85 -1.64 4.58
CA ARG A 63 -16.30 -1.76 3.19
C ARG A 63 -15.38 -2.71 2.42
N SER A 64 -15.95 -3.51 1.53
CA SER A 64 -15.17 -4.29 0.59
C SER A 64 -14.48 -3.39 -0.44
N TRP A 65 -13.27 -3.76 -0.80
CA TRP A 65 -12.53 -3.17 -1.90
C TRP A 65 -12.38 -4.21 -3.00
N LEU A 66 -13.00 -3.94 -4.14
CA LEU A 66 -12.89 -4.79 -5.31
C LEU A 66 -11.76 -4.29 -6.19
N ALA A 67 -10.87 -5.20 -6.55
CA ALA A 67 -9.76 -4.94 -7.46
C ALA A 67 -9.84 -5.96 -8.60
N GLU A 68 -9.88 -5.46 -9.83
CA GLU A 68 -9.96 -6.31 -11.01
C GLU A 68 -8.56 -6.85 -11.34
N PRO A 69 -8.38 -8.18 -11.43
CA PRO A 69 -7.08 -8.77 -11.74
C PRO A 69 -6.50 -8.23 -13.06
N GLY A 70 -5.22 -7.86 -13.02
CA GLY A 70 -4.52 -7.31 -14.19
C GLY A 70 -4.93 -5.88 -14.60
N ARG A 71 -5.80 -5.22 -13.82
CA ARG A 71 -6.22 -3.82 -14.04
C ARG A 71 -6.13 -2.98 -12.78
N SER A 72 -5.79 -3.58 -11.67
CA SER A 72 -5.68 -2.93 -10.36
C SER A 72 -4.36 -3.26 -9.70
N LEU A 73 -3.89 -2.34 -8.89
CA LEU A 73 -2.68 -2.48 -8.08
C LEU A 73 -3.08 -2.54 -6.61
N ALA A 74 -2.74 -3.62 -5.93
CA ALA A 74 -2.89 -3.76 -4.49
C ALA A 74 -1.50 -3.73 -3.84
N LEU A 75 -1.12 -2.56 -3.33
CA LEU A 75 0.17 -2.31 -2.69
C LEU A 75 -0.04 -1.94 -1.22
N SER A 76 0.71 -2.58 -0.34
CA SER A 76 0.80 -2.17 1.06
C SER A 76 2.24 -1.95 1.48
N LEU A 77 2.44 -0.97 2.36
CA LEU A 77 3.72 -0.65 2.99
C LEU A 77 3.55 -0.75 4.51
N ALA A 78 4.47 -1.41 5.19
CA ALA A 78 4.51 -1.48 6.63
C ALA A 78 5.77 -0.80 7.18
N PHE A 79 5.56 0.01 8.20
CA PHE A 79 6.61 0.73 8.91
C PHE A 79 6.51 0.41 10.40
N GLU A 80 7.63 0.14 11.02
CA GLU A 80 7.69 0.10 12.48
C GLU A 80 7.65 1.51 13.06
N ARG A 81 6.91 1.66 14.14
CA ARG A 81 6.86 2.90 14.92
C ARG A 81 7.25 2.64 16.35
N ALA A 82 8.06 3.51 16.90
CA ALA A 82 8.34 3.50 18.33
C ALA A 82 7.10 3.98 19.11
N GLY A 83 6.67 3.19 20.09
CA GLY A 83 5.58 3.53 20.99
C GLY A 83 4.18 3.20 20.46
N ALA A 84 3.18 3.29 21.34
CA ALA A 84 1.77 2.96 21.08
C ALA A 84 0.94 4.12 20.51
N THR A 85 1.59 5.16 19.98
CA THR A 85 0.87 6.34 19.45
C THR A 85 0.11 5.99 18.18
N PRO A 86 -1.18 6.29 18.04
CA PRO A 86 -1.92 6.06 16.80
C PRO A 86 -1.32 6.86 15.63
N PRO A 87 -1.54 6.44 14.38
CA PRO A 87 -1.14 7.22 13.22
C PRO A 87 -1.65 8.66 13.29
N ALA A 88 -0.82 9.61 12.86
CA ALA A 88 -1.20 11.02 12.85
C ALA A 88 -2.48 11.24 12.02
N PRO A 89 -3.42 12.09 12.49
CA PRO A 89 -4.52 12.53 11.66
C PRO A 89 -4.00 13.13 10.35
N GLY A 90 -4.60 12.74 9.22
CA GLY A 90 -4.17 13.23 7.91
C GLY A 90 -3.04 12.45 7.24
N LEU A 91 -2.49 11.39 7.88
CA LEU A 91 -1.45 10.58 7.26
C LEU A 91 -1.88 10.00 5.90
N SER A 92 -3.14 9.57 5.75
CA SER A 92 -3.67 9.09 4.47
C SER A 92 -3.65 10.17 3.38
N LEU A 93 -3.85 11.44 3.76
CA LEU A 93 -3.75 12.55 2.81
C LEU A 93 -2.30 12.80 2.41
N ALA A 94 -1.38 12.78 3.38
CA ALA A 94 0.05 12.93 3.09
C ALA A 94 0.57 11.83 2.15
N VAL A 95 0.16 10.57 2.38
CA VAL A 95 0.45 9.46 1.47
C VAL A 95 -0.16 9.70 0.09
N GLY A 96 -1.40 10.19 0.03
CA GLY A 96 -2.07 10.56 -1.21
C GLY A 96 -1.29 11.63 -1.99
N CYS A 97 -0.81 12.67 -1.31
CA CYS A 97 0.04 13.70 -1.92
C CYS A 97 1.34 13.12 -2.49
N ALA A 98 1.98 12.22 -1.75
CA ALA A 98 3.19 11.55 -2.22
C ALA A 98 2.93 10.69 -3.48
N ILE A 99 1.83 9.94 -3.49
CA ILE A 99 1.42 9.15 -4.67
C ILE A 99 1.13 10.06 -5.86
N ALA A 100 0.37 11.15 -5.64
CA ALA A 100 0.05 12.09 -6.71
C ALA A 100 1.30 12.75 -7.29
N ALA A 101 2.26 13.11 -6.43
CA ALA A 101 3.54 13.66 -6.86
C ALA A 101 4.37 12.65 -7.64
N ALA A 102 4.45 11.40 -7.17
CA ALA A 102 5.20 10.35 -7.84
C ALA A 102 4.63 9.97 -9.23
N LEU A 103 3.32 10.10 -9.41
CA LEU A 103 2.64 9.76 -10.66
C LEU A 103 2.34 10.98 -11.55
N SER A 104 2.83 12.18 -11.20
CA SER A 104 2.48 13.42 -11.88
C SER A 104 2.84 13.46 -13.36
N GLU A 105 3.94 12.81 -13.76
CA GLU A 105 4.39 12.75 -15.14
C GLU A 105 3.60 11.72 -15.95
N ASP A 106 3.27 10.57 -15.35
CA ASP A 106 2.64 9.44 -16.02
C ASP A 106 1.10 9.48 -15.96
N CYS A 107 0.54 10.18 -14.97
CA CYS A 107 -0.89 10.18 -14.70
C CYS A 107 -1.42 11.60 -14.47
N GLN A 108 -1.62 12.33 -15.57
CA GLN A 108 -2.22 13.66 -15.49
C GLN A 108 -3.68 13.59 -15.01
N GLY A 109 -4.13 14.66 -14.34
CA GLY A 109 -5.51 14.75 -13.83
C GLY A 109 -5.78 13.96 -12.55
N LEU A 110 -4.72 13.45 -11.90
CA LEU A 110 -4.86 12.81 -10.60
C LEU A 110 -5.16 13.87 -9.54
N ALA A 111 -6.23 13.66 -8.77
CA ALA A 111 -6.70 14.53 -7.71
C ALA A 111 -6.93 13.76 -6.41
N LEU A 112 -6.94 14.47 -5.29
CA LEU A 112 -7.21 13.90 -3.98
C LEU A 112 -8.59 14.31 -3.50
N LYS A 113 -9.34 13.35 -2.97
CA LYS A 113 -10.57 13.60 -2.25
C LYS A 113 -10.40 13.18 -0.80
N TRP A 114 -10.54 14.15 0.07
CA TRP A 114 -10.46 13.92 1.51
C TRP A 114 -11.45 12.81 1.95
N PRO A 115 -11.07 11.91 2.86
CA PRO A 115 -9.77 11.90 3.55
C PRO A 115 -8.74 10.95 2.92
N ASN A 116 -9.09 10.10 1.93
CA ASN A 116 -8.23 9.00 1.51
C ASN A 116 -8.46 8.49 0.09
N ASP A 117 -9.17 9.23 -0.74
CA ASP A 117 -9.48 8.79 -2.10
C ASP A 117 -8.59 9.46 -3.14
N LEU A 118 -8.16 8.69 -4.11
CA LEU A 118 -7.53 9.15 -5.33
C LEU A 118 -8.59 9.20 -6.44
N LEU A 119 -8.67 10.32 -7.11
CA LEU A 119 -9.59 10.54 -8.24
C LEU A 119 -8.80 10.76 -9.52
N ARG A 120 -9.35 10.30 -10.64
CA ARG A 120 -8.90 10.65 -11.97
C ARG A 120 -10.13 10.97 -12.82
N ASP A 121 -10.10 12.09 -13.52
CA ASP A 121 -11.20 12.55 -14.38
C ASP A 121 -12.56 12.55 -13.64
N GLY A 122 -12.55 12.93 -12.37
CA GLY A 122 -13.73 12.96 -11.50
C GLY A 122 -14.19 11.60 -10.94
N GLY A 123 -13.66 10.50 -11.44
CA GLY A 123 -13.94 9.15 -10.96
C GLY A 123 -12.93 8.67 -9.92
N LYS A 124 -13.37 7.87 -8.96
CA LYS A 124 -12.48 7.25 -7.98
C LYS A 124 -11.64 6.16 -8.64
N CYS A 125 -10.32 6.37 -8.70
CA CYS A 125 -9.36 5.40 -9.24
C CYS A 125 -8.54 4.69 -8.16
N GLY A 126 -8.53 5.18 -6.92
CA GLY A 126 -7.76 4.58 -5.84
C GLY A 126 -8.25 4.96 -4.46
N GLY A 127 -7.73 4.29 -3.44
CA GLY A 127 -7.99 4.60 -2.05
C GLY A 127 -6.85 4.16 -1.16
N ILE A 128 -6.65 4.86 -0.05
CA ILE A 128 -5.60 4.63 0.91
C ILE A 128 -6.22 4.16 2.23
N LEU A 129 -5.84 2.98 2.68
CA LEU A 129 -6.26 2.43 3.97
C LEU A 129 -5.06 2.32 4.89
N ILE A 130 -5.10 3.02 6.02
CA ILE A 130 -4.08 2.95 7.06
C ILE A 130 -4.64 2.14 8.22
N GLU A 131 -3.94 1.08 8.57
CA GLU A 131 -4.25 0.23 9.71
C GLU A 131 -3.03 0.17 10.63
N SER A 132 -3.25 0.02 11.91
CA SER A 132 -2.19 -0.17 12.89
C SER A 132 -2.60 -1.21 13.92
N ARG A 133 -1.64 -1.99 14.44
CA ARG A 133 -1.88 -2.85 15.59
C ARG A 133 -1.70 -2.06 16.87
N PRO A 134 -2.64 -2.15 17.82
CA PRO A 134 -2.43 -1.64 19.18
C PRO A 134 -1.26 -2.38 19.83
N GLY A 135 -0.34 -1.65 20.44
CA GLY A 135 0.81 -2.26 21.14
C GLY A 135 2.01 -2.59 20.26
N GLY A 136 2.10 -2.02 19.06
CA GLY A 136 3.12 -2.30 18.06
C GLY A 136 4.54 -1.77 18.35
N ALA A 137 5.00 -1.93 19.55
CA ALA A 137 6.42 -1.99 19.84
C ALA A 137 6.73 -3.47 20.07
N ARG A 138 7.41 -4.09 19.14
CA ARG A 138 7.82 -5.50 19.10
C ARG A 138 6.74 -6.43 18.52
N LEU A 139 6.77 -6.53 17.24
CA LEU A 139 6.61 -7.81 16.61
C LEU A 139 7.97 -8.23 16.07
#